data_de78bc74b2dd0066edc20f9a0e815ae2
#
_entry.id   de78bc74b2dd0066edc20f9a0e815ae2
#
_cell.length_a   1.000
_cell.length_b   1.000
_cell.length_c   1.000
_cell.angle_alpha   90.00
_cell.angle_beta   90.00
_cell.angle_gamma   90.00
#
_symmetry.space_group_name_H-M   'P 1'
#
loop_
_entity.id
_entity.type
_entity.pdbx_description
1 polymer ?
#
loop_
_entity_poly.entity_id
_entity_poly.type
_entity_poly.pdbx_seq_one_letter_code
_entity_poly.pdbx_strand_id
1 'polypeptide(L)'
;MCVLGEKKPRRYRKPLQWRVVAAWALWLGLLGAGVLVPGRAYAQGELTRKVKTRVAPAYPDLARRMSIRGTVKMIVVISPNGSLKDTRVVGGNPILVNAALDAVKKWKFEPAQDESTGTVEFNFQPNHTAE
;
A
#
# COMPACT_ATOMS: atom_id res chain seq x y z
N MET A 1 16.35 -51.85 62.68
CA MET A 1 14.93 -51.52 62.41
C MET A 1 14.90 -50.08 61.92
N CYS A 2 14.72 -49.90 60.63
CA CYS A 2 14.61 -48.62 60.00
C CYS A 2 13.13 -48.15 60.02
N VAL A 3 12.88 -47.09 60.74
CA VAL A 3 11.55 -46.43 60.72
C VAL A 3 11.55 -45.44 59.56
N LEU A 4 10.86 -45.76 58.49
CA LEU A 4 10.63 -44.88 57.34
C LEU A 4 9.69 -43.74 57.79
N GLY A 5 10.23 -42.54 57.98
CA GLY A 5 9.47 -41.35 58.19
C GLY A 5 8.76 -40.92 56.93
N GLU A 6 7.47 -41.14 56.88
CA GLU A 6 6.55 -40.73 55.85
C GLU A 6 6.46 -39.19 55.82
N LYS A 7 7.12 -38.57 54.83
CA LYS A 7 7.02 -37.14 54.57
C LYS A 7 5.68 -36.83 53.92
N LYS A 8 4.71 -36.39 54.74
CA LYS A 8 3.42 -35.85 54.30
C LYS A 8 3.62 -34.69 53.31
N PRO A 9 3.04 -34.73 52.11
CA PRO A 9 3.20 -33.62 51.16
C PRO A 9 2.49 -32.38 51.73
N ARG A 10 3.24 -31.30 51.84
CA ARG A 10 2.68 -29.98 52.17
C ARG A 10 1.73 -29.56 51.07
N ARG A 11 0.45 -29.47 51.37
CA ARG A 11 -0.54 -28.87 50.49
C ARG A 11 -0.17 -27.39 50.34
N TYR A 12 0.35 -27.05 49.16
CA TYR A 12 0.57 -25.67 48.77
C TYR A 12 -0.80 -25.00 48.61
N ARG A 13 -1.19 -24.21 49.61
CA ARG A 13 -2.34 -23.32 49.52
C ARG A 13 -1.97 -22.23 48.53
N LYS A 14 -2.50 -22.26 47.32
CA LYS A 14 -2.39 -21.16 46.38
C LYS A 14 -2.96 -19.89 47.05
N PRO A 15 -2.20 -18.79 47.09
CA PRO A 15 -2.72 -17.55 47.66
C PRO A 15 -3.87 -17.04 46.80
N LEU A 16 -4.88 -16.54 47.46
CA LEU A 16 -6.13 -15.96 46.95
C LEU A 16 -5.87 -14.63 46.18
N GLN A 17 -4.87 -14.64 45.30
CA GLN A 17 -4.42 -13.43 44.61
C GLN A 17 -5.11 -13.22 43.23
N TRP A 18 -5.75 -14.23 42.69
CA TRP A 18 -6.34 -14.13 41.36
C TRP A 18 -7.72 -13.45 41.30
N ARG A 19 -8.33 -13.18 42.47
CA ARG A 19 -9.58 -12.41 42.51
C ARG A 19 -9.38 -10.92 42.27
N VAL A 20 -8.18 -10.37 42.52
CA VAL A 20 -7.85 -8.97 42.25
C VAL A 20 -7.40 -8.71 40.84
N VAL A 21 -6.86 -9.72 40.13
CA VAL A 21 -6.39 -9.57 38.75
C VAL A 21 -7.58 -9.50 37.75
N ALA A 22 -8.70 -10.18 38.09
CA ALA A 22 -9.90 -10.14 37.28
C ALA A 22 -10.65 -8.80 37.29
N ALA A 23 -10.49 -8.01 38.37
CA ALA A 23 -11.16 -6.71 38.50
C ALA A 23 -10.48 -5.59 37.72
N TRP A 24 -9.18 -5.71 37.44
CA TRP A 24 -8.43 -4.71 36.66
C TRP A 24 -8.53 -4.89 35.15
N ALA A 25 -8.85 -6.12 34.69
CA ALA A 25 -9.03 -6.40 33.28
C ALA A 25 -10.32 -5.78 32.69
N LEU A 26 -11.32 -5.52 33.53
CA LEU A 26 -12.59 -4.91 33.07
C LEU A 26 -12.53 -3.37 32.97
N TRP A 27 -11.55 -2.71 33.60
CA TRP A 27 -11.43 -1.25 33.57
C TRP A 27 -10.58 -0.74 32.38
N LEU A 28 -9.70 -1.59 31.80
CA LEU A 28 -8.88 -1.25 30.64
C LEU A 28 -9.60 -1.45 29.30
N GLY A 29 -10.77 -2.08 29.31
CA GLY A 29 -11.56 -2.33 28.11
C GLY A 29 -12.40 -1.15 27.59
N LEU A 30 -12.55 -0.07 28.37
CA LEU A 30 -13.49 1.00 28.02
C LEU A 30 -12.84 2.26 27.40
N LEU A 31 -11.52 2.30 27.27
CA LEU A 31 -10.78 3.42 26.67
C LEU A 31 -10.18 3.09 25.29
N GLY A 32 -10.49 1.93 24.74
CA GLY A 32 -10.02 1.45 23.44
C GLY A 32 -11.05 1.53 22.32
N ALA A 33 -11.96 2.51 22.33
CA ALA A 33 -12.68 2.90 21.13
C ALA A 33 -11.70 3.65 20.21
N GLY A 34 -10.64 2.95 19.78
CA GLY A 34 -9.83 3.37 18.63
C GLY A 34 -10.77 3.49 17.46
N VAL A 35 -11.03 4.71 17.05
CA VAL A 35 -11.66 5.01 15.76
C VAL A 35 -10.82 4.28 14.72
N LEU A 36 -11.28 3.10 14.31
CA LEU A 36 -10.84 2.45 13.09
C LEU A 36 -11.26 3.37 11.96
N VAL A 37 -10.40 4.36 11.66
CA VAL A 37 -10.48 5.07 10.40
C VAL A 37 -10.22 3.99 9.35
N PRO A 38 -11.20 3.64 8.51
CA PRO A 38 -10.94 2.74 7.39
C PRO A 38 -9.96 3.48 6.48
N GLY A 39 -8.67 3.26 6.70
CA GLY A 39 -7.67 3.63 5.73
C GLY A 39 -8.09 2.96 4.44
N ARG A 40 -8.45 3.75 3.43
CA ARG A 40 -8.63 3.23 2.07
C ARG A 40 -7.32 2.57 1.72
N ALA A 41 -7.25 1.27 1.90
CA ALA A 41 -6.19 0.46 1.33
C ALA A 41 -6.34 0.60 -0.19
N TYR A 42 -5.51 1.45 -0.79
CA TYR A 42 -5.36 1.46 -2.23
C TYR A 42 -4.73 0.11 -2.57
N ALA A 43 -5.57 -0.82 -3.01
CA ALA A 43 -5.07 -2.06 -3.57
C ALA A 43 -4.15 -1.68 -4.73
N GLN A 44 -2.86 -1.91 -4.56
CA GLN A 44 -1.85 -1.74 -5.61
C GLN A 44 -2.04 -2.89 -6.61
N GLY A 45 -3.13 -2.83 -7.38
CA GLY A 45 -3.44 -3.78 -8.42
C GLY A 45 -2.89 -3.29 -9.75
N GLU A 46 -2.51 -4.23 -10.59
CA GLU A 46 -2.24 -3.98 -12.00
C GLU A 46 -3.47 -3.29 -12.65
N LEU A 47 -3.24 -2.43 -13.62
CA LEU A 47 -4.30 -1.68 -14.29
C LEU A 47 -5.28 -2.65 -14.98
N THR A 48 -6.42 -2.89 -14.37
CA THR A 48 -7.44 -3.84 -14.87
C THR A 48 -8.26 -3.26 -16.04
N ARG A 49 -8.26 -1.91 -16.17
CA ARG A 49 -9.07 -1.22 -17.18
C ARG A 49 -8.31 -1.10 -18.51
N LYS A 50 -8.99 -1.40 -19.60
CA LYS A 50 -8.41 -1.25 -20.94
C LYS A 50 -8.14 0.22 -21.28
N VAL A 51 -6.97 0.47 -21.84
CA VAL A 51 -6.55 1.79 -22.33
C VAL A 51 -7.07 1.95 -23.76
N LYS A 52 -7.94 2.93 -24.00
CA LYS A 52 -8.47 3.25 -25.32
C LYS A 52 -7.45 4.04 -26.14
N THR A 53 -6.80 5.00 -25.53
CA THR A 53 -5.74 5.80 -26.16
C THR A 53 -4.54 5.85 -25.26
N ARG A 54 -3.42 5.36 -25.73
CA ARG A 54 -2.13 5.37 -25.01
C ARG A 54 -1.18 6.34 -25.70
N VAL A 55 -0.61 7.25 -24.95
CA VAL A 55 0.43 8.19 -25.40
C VAL A 55 1.74 7.79 -24.75
N ALA A 56 2.76 7.55 -25.54
CA ALA A 56 4.10 7.28 -25.01
C ALA A 56 4.70 8.56 -24.39
N PRO A 57 5.39 8.46 -23.25
CA PRO A 57 6.06 9.60 -22.68
C PRO A 57 7.23 10.07 -23.56
N ALA A 58 7.31 11.38 -23.78
CA ALA A 58 8.46 11.96 -24.45
C ALA A 58 9.70 11.87 -23.53
N TYR A 59 10.81 11.41 -24.07
CA TYR A 59 12.06 11.37 -23.31
C TYR A 59 12.64 12.78 -23.20
N PRO A 60 12.77 13.36 -22.01
CA PRO A 60 13.26 14.73 -21.85
C PRO A 60 14.70 14.88 -22.36
N ASP A 61 15.00 15.99 -23.05
CA ASP A 61 16.34 16.25 -23.58
C ASP A 61 17.42 16.29 -22.50
N LEU A 62 17.07 16.83 -21.32
CA LEU A 62 17.97 16.84 -20.19
C LEU A 62 18.31 15.43 -19.72
N ALA A 63 17.29 14.57 -19.62
CA ALA A 63 17.50 13.16 -19.25
C ALA A 63 18.34 12.41 -20.30
N ARG A 64 18.15 12.75 -21.57
CA ARG A 64 18.93 12.18 -22.68
C ARG A 64 20.41 12.57 -22.60
N ARG A 65 20.69 13.85 -22.39
CA ARG A 65 22.06 14.39 -22.25
C ARG A 65 22.78 13.80 -21.05
N MET A 66 22.06 13.61 -19.95
CA MET A 66 22.61 13.02 -18.73
C MET A 66 22.55 11.50 -18.68
N SER A 67 22.07 10.84 -19.74
CA SER A 67 21.87 9.38 -19.81
C SER A 67 21.07 8.81 -18.63
N ILE A 68 20.09 9.58 -18.11
CA ILE A 68 19.26 9.20 -16.98
C ILE A 68 18.24 8.14 -17.43
N ARG A 69 18.37 6.93 -16.94
CA ARG A 69 17.49 5.79 -17.16
C ARG A 69 16.66 5.51 -15.93
N GLY A 70 15.61 4.75 -16.09
CA GLY A 70 14.87 4.21 -14.97
C GLY A 70 13.40 3.98 -15.24
N THR A 71 12.75 3.39 -14.27
CA THR A 71 11.32 3.12 -14.29
C THR A 71 10.60 4.14 -13.42
N VAL A 72 9.54 4.74 -13.94
CA VAL A 72 8.62 5.59 -13.19
C VAL A 72 7.38 4.77 -12.91
N LYS A 73 7.04 4.64 -11.63
CA LYS A 73 5.86 3.95 -11.14
C LYS A 73 4.87 4.93 -10.55
N MET A 74 3.62 4.86 -10.99
CA MET A 74 2.56 5.73 -10.50
C MET A 74 1.24 5.00 -10.37
N ILE A 75 0.44 5.45 -9.41
CA ILE A 75 -0.95 5.01 -9.24
C ILE A 75 -1.84 6.01 -9.94
N VAL A 76 -2.75 5.53 -10.76
CA VAL A 76 -3.73 6.34 -11.48
C VAL A 76 -5.13 6.02 -10.99
N VAL A 77 -5.94 7.04 -10.82
CA VAL A 77 -7.37 6.91 -10.50
C VAL A 77 -8.15 7.34 -11.73
N ILE A 78 -9.01 6.46 -12.21
CA ILE A 78 -9.75 6.63 -13.46
C ILE A 78 -11.23 6.79 -13.13
N SER A 79 -11.81 7.88 -13.61
CA SER A 79 -13.24 8.15 -13.46
C SER A 79 -14.09 7.16 -14.27
N PRO A 80 -15.39 7.00 -13.94
CA PRO A 80 -16.30 6.15 -14.69
C PRO A 80 -16.36 6.49 -16.19
N ASN A 81 -16.23 7.76 -16.56
CA ASN A 81 -16.23 8.22 -17.95
C ASN A 81 -14.95 7.89 -18.75
N GLY A 82 -13.95 7.25 -18.12
CA GLY A 82 -12.68 6.88 -18.75
C GLY A 82 -11.61 7.98 -18.79
N SER A 83 -11.82 9.09 -18.09
CA SER A 83 -10.80 10.13 -17.93
C SER A 83 -9.96 9.91 -16.67
N LEU A 84 -8.73 10.39 -16.70
CA LEU A 84 -7.87 10.41 -15.53
C LEU A 84 -8.43 11.41 -14.50
N LYS A 85 -8.66 10.95 -13.28
CA LYS A 85 -9.15 11.77 -12.16
C LYS A 85 -8.01 12.26 -11.28
N ASP A 86 -7.12 11.35 -10.92
CA ASP A 86 -5.98 11.63 -10.05
C ASP A 86 -4.79 10.76 -10.40
N THR A 87 -3.59 11.22 -10.03
CA THR A 87 -2.34 10.50 -10.26
C THR A 87 -1.38 10.70 -9.09
N ARG A 88 -0.90 9.60 -8.54
CA ARG A 88 0.06 9.60 -7.44
C ARG A 88 1.35 8.91 -7.87
N VAL A 89 2.47 9.62 -7.78
CA VAL A 89 3.79 9.05 -8.04
C VAL A 89 4.23 8.20 -6.86
N VAL A 90 4.62 6.95 -7.13
CA VAL A 90 5.14 6.02 -6.14
C VAL A 90 6.66 6.04 -6.13
N GLY A 91 7.29 6.16 -7.32
CA GLY A 91 8.74 6.22 -7.43
C GLY A 91 9.20 6.53 -8.85
N GLY A 92 10.44 6.95 -8.97
CA GLY A 92 11.10 7.30 -10.22
C GLY A 92 11.96 8.54 -10.10
N ASN A 93 12.81 8.77 -11.10
CA ASN A 93 13.61 9.99 -11.18
C ASN A 93 12.71 11.21 -11.46
N PRO A 94 12.83 12.35 -10.74
CA PRO A 94 11.97 13.53 -10.89
C PRO A 94 11.88 14.06 -12.32
N ILE A 95 12.99 14.01 -13.09
CA ILE A 95 13.03 14.48 -14.49
C ILE A 95 12.15 13.60 -15.38
N LEU A 96 12.17 12.27 -15.15
CA LEU A 96 11.36 11.32 -15.90
C LEU A 96 9.89 11.32 -15.45
N VAL A 97 9.64 11.60 -14.18
CA VAL A 97 8.29 11.68 -13.59
C VAL A 97 7.45 12.73 -14.30
N ASN A 98 7.99 13.91 -14.57
CA ASN A 98 7.26 14.98 -15.26
C ASN A 98 6.81 14.52 -16.66
N ALA A 99 7.70 13.89 -17.42
CA ALA A 99 7.36 13.35 -18.74
C ALA A 99 6.30 12.24 -18.68
N ALA A 100 6.38 11.37 -17.67
CA ALA A 100 5.39 10.31 -17.45
C ALA A 100 4.02 10.87 -17.07
N LEU A 101 3.96 11.91 -16.22
CA LEU A 101 2.72 12.59 -15.85
C LEU A 101 2.06 13.26 -17.06
N ASP A 102 2.83 13.93 -17.91
CA ASP A 102 2.30 14.58 -19.12
C ASP A 102 1.76 13.56 -20.13
N ALA A 103 2.37 12.40 -20.22
CA ALA A 103 1.86 11.32 -21.05
C ALA A 103 0.56 10.73 -20.51
N VAL A 104 0.52 10.39 -19.23
CA VAL A 104 -0.65 9.77 -18.58
C VAL A 104 -1.87 10.68 -18.60
N LYS A 105 -1.70 12.00 -18.45
CA LYS A 105 -2.80 12.98 -18.57
C LYS A 105 -3.52 12.93 -19.93
N LYS A 106 -2.82 12.53 -20.97
CA LYS A 106 -3.36 12.40 -22.34
C LYS A 106 -4.01 11.04 -22.60
N TRP A 107 -3.85 10.08 -21.69
CA TRP A 107 -4.45 8.76 -21.85
C TRP A 107 -5.96 8.82 -21.71
N LYS A 108 -6.63 7.96 -22.45
CA LYS A 108 -8.06 7.72 -22.34
C LYS A 108 -8.28 6.23 -22.10
N PHE A 109 -9.20 5.95 -21.19
CA PHE A 109 -9.58 4.60 -20.79
C PHE A 109 -11.00 4.29 -21.25
N GLU A 110 -11.35 3.02 -21.28
CA GLU A 110 -12.73 2.63 -21.53
C GLU A 110 -13.64 3.07 -20.36
N PRO A 111 -14.84 3.59 -20.64
CA PRO A 111 -15.83 3.89 -19.60
C PRO A 111 -16.22 2.65 -18.83
N ALA A 112 -16.50 2.79 -17.54
CA ALA A 112 -17.04 1.73 -16.69
C ALA A 112 -18.04 2.32 -15.69
N GLN A 113 -18.75 1.47 -14.96
CA GLN A 113 -19.74 1.92 -14.00
C GLN A 113 -19.11 2.59 -12.79
N ASP A 114 -17.94 2.10 -12.36
CA ASP A 114 -17.28 2.55 -11.16
C ASP A 114 -15.91 3.19 -11.45
N GLU A 115 -15.45 3.97 -10.46
CA GLU A 115 -14.07 4.47 -10.41
C GLU A 115 -13.11 3.30 -10.23
N SER A 116 -12.00 3.32 -10.94
CA SER A 116 -10.96 2.29 -10.79
C SER A 116 -9.59 2.88 -10.55
N THR A 117 -8.82 2.18 -9.75
CA THR A 117 -7.44 2.52 -9.45
C THR A 117 -6.52 1.45 -10.02
N GLY A 118 -5.44 1.87 -10.64
CA GLY A 118 -4.45 0.95 -11.19
C GLY A 118 -3.04 1.51 -11.10
N THR A 119 -2.06 0.65 -11.28
CA THR A 119 -0.65 1.03 -11.34
C THR A 119 -0.18 1.06 -12.78
N VAL A 120 0.56 2.12 -13.13
CA VAL A 120 1.19 2.29 -14.44
C VAL A 120 2.69 2.43 -14.24
N GLU A 121 3.45 1.71 -15.06
CA GLU A 121 4.90 1.78 -15.07
C GLU A 121 5.40 2.23 -16.44
N PHE A 122 6.31 3.21 -16.46
CA PHE A 122 7.00 3.67 -17.65
C PHE A 122 8.49 3.37 -17.51
N ASN A 123 9.02 2.59 -18.45
CA ASN A 123 10.44 2.32 -18.51
C ASN A 123 11.10 3.28 -19.52
N PHE A 124 12.00 4.11 -19.03
CA PHE A 124 12.75 5.07 -19.83
C PHE A 124 14.16 4.54 -20.11
N GLN A 125 14.45 4.34 -21.40
CA GLN A 125 15.78 3.94 -21.86
C GLN A 125 16.22 4.87 -23.00
N PRO A 126 17.49 5.28 -23.06
CA PRO A 126 17.97 6.27 -24.05
C PRO A 126 17.88 5.79 -25.49
N ASN A 127 17.71 4.49 -25.75
CA ASN A 127 17.74 3.87 -27.08
C ASN A 127 16.37 3.34 -27.55
N HIS A 128 15.29 3.56 -26.82
CA HIS A 128 13.95 3.25 -27.32
C HIS A 128 13.35 4.49 -27.97
N THR A 129 13.46 4.56 -29.28
CA THR A 129 12.47 5.27 -30.11
C THR A 129 11.15 4.55 -29.82
N ALA A 130 10.16 5.27 -29.30
CA ALA A 130 8.84 4.70 -29.06
C ALA A 130 8.26 4.23 -30.42
N GLU A 131 8.12 2.92 -30.58
CA GLU A 131 7.19 2.34 -31.52
C GLU A 131 5.79 2.33 -30.94
#